data_0d3e33467d82e32ab4cd0d7a4586c85a
#
_entry.id   0d3e33467d82e32ab4cd0d7a4586c85a
#
_cell.length_a   1.000
_cell.length_b   1.000
_cell.length_c   1.000
_cell.angle_alpha   90.00
_cell.angle_beta   90.00
_cell.angle_gamma   90.00
#
_symmetry.space_group_name_H-M   'P 1'
#
loop_
_entity.id
_entity.type
_entity.pdbx_description
1 polymer ?
#
loop_
_entity_poly.entity_id
_entity_poly.type
_entity_poly.pdbx_seq_one_letter_code
_entity_poly.pdbx_strand_id
1 'polypeptide(L)'
;KPAAYAHVLEQVDAVLKSYQISYIKWDHNRSLSDPISDGRPAVHNQTIAIYRLFDELKSRNPGLEIESCSSGGGRIDLGMIDHVDRFWTSDQNDPLERQTIQRWTAMVIPPELLGTHVGPTHGHQTHRTADIRFRVLNAIFGHAGIEWNILEATDAEIAVLKDFIKIYKSNRNLLHSGNIVRVDVGNAYLYGTVSQDKKEALFTYMQLTSVDGFTSVRAQLKGLDPTRTYRVKVLTEISSNDFNHRANPGWWPEVTATGTELAEIGLEAPGLRPEQGFMLHLTAI
;
A
#
# COMPACT_ATOMS: atom_id res chain seq x y z
N LYS A 1 12.34 32.42 1.12
CA LYS A 1 13.42 33.42 1.28
C LYS A 1 14.75 32.70 0.97
N PRO A 2 15.68 33.29 0.14
CA PRO A 2 16.92 32.61 -0.26
C PRO A 2 17.78 32.13 0.92
N ALA A 3 17.92 32.94 1.95
CA ALA A 3 18.72 32.57 3.12
C ALA A 3 18.14 31.38 3.90
N ALA A 4 16.81 31.29 4.02
CA ALA A 4 16.16 30.15 4.67
C ALA A 4 16.31 28.86 3.82
N TYR A 5 16.21 28.97 2.50
CA TYR A 5 16.44 27.85 1.58
C TYR A 5 17.87 27.33 1.73
N ALA A 6 18.87 28.21 1.64
CA ALA A 6 20.29 27.85 1.77
C ALA A 6 20.56 27.18 3.12
N HIS A 7 20.04 27.76 4.20
CA HIS A 7 20.18 27.19 5.55
C HIS A 7 19.64 25.77 5.66
N VAL A 8 18.41 25.52 5.20
CA VAL A 8 17.81 24.18 5.25
C VAL A 8 18.61 23.20 4.40
N LEU A 9 18.98 23.58 3.18
CA LEU A 9 19.78 22.74 2.29
C LEU A 9 21.12 22.34 2.93
N GLU A 10 21.86 23.30 3.49
CA GLU A 10 23.16 23.06 4.12
C GLU A 10 23.05 22.17 5.35
N GLN A 11 22.03 22.37 6.19
CA GLN A 11 21.84 21.56 7.39
C GLN A 11 21.51 20.09 7.04
N VAL A 12 20.61 19.86 6.08
CA VAL A 12 20.24 18.51 5.67
C VAL A 12 21.40 17.82 4.94
N ASP A 13 22.07 18.51 4.03
CA ASP A 13 23.24 17.99 3.29
C ASP A 13 24.39 17.62 4.25
N ALA A 14 24.62 18.42 5.30
CA ALA A 14 25.63 18.12 6.33
C ALA A 14 25.29 16.83 7.09
N VAL A 15 24.02 16.61 7.43
CA VAL A 15 23.58 15.36 8.08
C VAL A 15 23.76 14.16 7.14
N LEU A 16 23.32 14.28 5.89
CA LEU A 16 23.45 13.22 4.88
C LEU A 16 24.92 12.84 4.63
N LYS A 17 25.84 13.80 4.65
CA LYS A 17 27.28 13.55 4.51
C LYS A 17 27.94 12.98 5.77
N SER A 18 27.40 13.29 6.94
CA SER A 18 27.96 12.82 8.22
C SER A 18 27.58 11.38 8.53
N TYR A 19 26.51 10.87 7.92
CA TYR A 19 25.95 9.55 8.17
C TYR A 19 25.64 8.83 6.85
N GLN A 20 25.69 7.49 6.85
CA GLN A 20 25.32 6.69 5.68
C GLN A 20 23.80 6.58 5.54
N ILE A 21 23.17 7.68 5.10
CA ILE A 21 21.72 7.75 4.92
C ILE A 21 21.40 7.62 3.43
N SER A 22 20.60 6.60 3.08
CA SER A 22 20.14 6.38 1.72
C SER A 22 18.66 6.71 1.52
N TYR A 23 17.93 7.03 2.59
CA TYR A 23 16.52 7.34 2.57
C TYR A 23 16.12 8.33 3.63
N ILE A 24 15.30 9.30 3.25
CA ILE A 24 14.68 10.25 4.18
C ILE A 24 13.18 10.35 3.92
N LYS A 25 12.40 10.49 4.99
CA LYS A 25 11.00 10.93 4.92
C LYS A 25 10.97 12.41 5.25
N TRP A 26 10.60 13.22 4.24
CA TRP A 26 10.52 14.67 4.38
C TRP A 26 9.11 15.09 4.76
N ASP A 27 8.95 15.48 6.01
CA ASP A 27 7.66 15.90 6.53
C ASP A 27 7.54 17.42 6.67
N HIS A 28 6.30 17.92 6.61
CA HIS A 28 5.96 19.32 6.86
C HIS A 28 4.57 19.42 7.49
N ASN A 29 4.52 19.55 8.80
CA ASN A 29 3.29 19.48 9.60
C ASN A 29 2.74 20.85 9.99
N ARG A 30 3.20 21.92 9.32
CA ARG A 30 2.75 23.28 9.64
C ARG A 30 2.00 23.89 8.46
N SER A 31 0.86 24.49 8.74
CA SER A 31 0.12 25.26 7.76
C SER A 31 0.91 26.49 7.28
N LEU A 32 0.78 26.80 6.01
CA LEU A 32 1.27 28.07 5.44
C LEU A 32 0.29 29.19 5.83
N SER A 33 0.43 29.71 7.05
CA SER A 33 -0.51 30.67 7.62
C SER A 33 -0.41 32.08 7.01
N ASP A 34 0.75 32.43 6.44
CA ASP A 34 0.99 33.71 5.77
C ASP A 34 1.81 33.49 4.50
N PRO A 35 1.18 32.95 3.42
CA PRO A 35 1.88 32.61 2.20
C PRO A 35 2.05 33.84 1.28
N ILE A 36 2.57 34.93 1.80
CA ILE A 36 2.78 36.19 1.08
C ILE A 36 4.30 36.50 1.05
N SER A 37 4.80 36.91 -0.09
CA SER A 37 6.13 37.48 -0.26
C SER A 37 6.03 38.73 -1.12
N ASP A 38 6.56 39.83 -0.61
CA ASP A 38 6.55 41.14 -1.29
C ASP A 38 5.14 41.58 -1.75
N GLY A 39 4.14 41.35 -0.88
CA GLY A 39 2.73 41.67 -1.12
C GLY A 39 2.03 40.78 -2.17
N ARG A 40 2.64 39.65 -2.58
CA ARG A 40 2.08 38.70 -3.57
C ARG A 40 1.92 37.30 -2.98
N PRO A 41 0.91 36.54 -3.45
CA PRO A 41 0.78 35.12 -3.08
C PRO A 41 2.05 34.33 -3.39
N ALA A 42 2.52 33.53 -2.44
CA ALA A 42 3.81 32.83 -2.55
C ALA A 42 3.71 31.29 -2.40
N VAL A 43 2.50 30.72 -2.35
CA VAL A 43 2.30 29.26 -2.24
C VAL A 43 2.98 28.51 -3.40
N HIS A 44 2.74 28.96 -4.64
CA HIS A 44 3.36 28.37 -5.82
C HIS A 44 4.89 28.43 -5.75
N ASN A 45 5.46 29.58 -5.37
CA ASN A 45 6.90 29.74 -5.25
C ASN A 45 7.50 28.86 -4.14
N GLN A 46 6.73 28.60 -3.08
CA GLN A 46 7.14 27.68 -2.01
C GLN A 46 7.18 26.24 -2.54
N THR A 47 6.16 25.81 -3.30
CA THR A 47 6.13 24.48 -3.92
C THR A 47 7.31 24.26 -4.87
N ILE A 48 7.56 25.19 -5.79
CA ILE A 48 8.72 25.13 -6.70
C ILE A 48 10.05 25.12 -5.94
N ALA A 49 10.14 25.85 -4.82
CA ALA A 49 11.36 25.83 -3.99
C ALA A 49 11.59 24.47 -3.32
N ILE A 50 10.55 23.74 -2.95
CA ILE A 50 10.66 22.38 -2.42
C ILE A 50 11.10 21.40 -3.50
N TYR A 51 10.55 21.47 -4.71
CA TYR A 51 10.99 20.65 -5.85
C TYR A 51 12.50 20.82 -6.07
N ARG A 52 12.95 22.08 -6.21
CA ARG A 52 14.36 22.39 -6.37
C ARG A 52 15.21 21.90 -5.19
N LEU A 53 14.72 21.99 -3.95
CA LEU A 53 15.45 21.53 -2.78
C LEU A 53 15.68 20.00 -2.84
N PHE A 54 14.67 19.23 -3.23
CA PHE A 54 14.79 17.78 -3.37
C PHE A 54 15.76 17.40 -4.47
N ASP A 55 15.68 18.04 -5.65
CA ASP A 55 16.62 17.84 -6.75
C ASP A 55 18.06 18.14 -6.33
N GLU A 56 18.27 19.24 -5.61
CA GLU A 56 19.59 19.66 -5.15
C GLU A 56 20.17 18.69 -4.09
N LEU A 57 19.34 18.20 -3.17
CA LEU A 57 19.73 17.18 -2.20
C LEU A 57 20.10 15.86 -2.87
N LYS A 58 19.26 15.38 -3.81
CA LYS A 58 19.54 14.15 -4.59
C LYS A 58 20.79 14.29 -5.46
N SER A 59 21.00 15.44 -6.08
CA SER A 59 22.20 15.73 -6.87
C SER A 59 23.49 15.71 -6.02
N ARG A 60 23.42 16.23 -4.80
CA ARG A 60 24.56 16.25 -3.87
C ARG A 60 24.82 14.91 -3.18
N ASN A 61 23.79 14.05 -3.12
CA ASN A 61 23.81 12.75 -2.45
C ASN A 61 23.25 11.66 -3.39
N PRO A 62 24.04 11.21 -4.39
CA PRO A 62 23.57 10.21 -5.35
C PRO A 62 23.10 8.93 -4.66
N GLY A 63 21.92 8.44 -5.05
CA GLY A 63 21.27 7.27 -4.45
C GLY A 63 20.38 7.58 -3.24
N LEU A 64 20.25 8.86 -2.86
CA LEU A 64 19.28 9.27 -1.84
C LEU A 64 17.85 9.10 -2.38
N GLU A 65 17.02 8.36 -1.64
CA GLU A 65 15.58 8.28 -1.85
C GLU A 65 14.84 9.23 -0.90
N ILE A 66 13.81 9.90 -1.42
CA ILE A 66 12.98 10.83 -0.66
C ILE A 66 11.53 10.38 -0.68
N GLU A 67 10.95 10.18 0.51
CA GLU A 67 9.50 10.03 0.68
C GLU A 67 8.88 11.39 1.05
N SER A 68 7.93 11.85 0.24
CA SER A 68 7.20 13.08 0.51
C SER A 68 6.09 12.85 1.53
N CYS A 69 6.14 13.58 2.64
CA CYS A 69 5.10 13.66 3.64
C CYS A 69 4.80 15.13 3.96
N SER A 70 3.55 15.47 4.15
CA SER A 70 3.11 16.76 4.64
C SER A 70 1.80 16.59 5.40
N SER A 71 1.88 16.30 6.69
CA SER A 71 0.75 15.81 7.50
C SER A 71 0.02 14.66 6.76
N GLY A 72 0.78 13.65 6.34
CA GLY A 72 0.33 12.63 5.39
C GLY A 72 0.39 13.12 3.95
N GLY A 73 -0.75 13.06 3.25
CA GLY A 73 -0.86 13.29 1.81
C GLY A 73 -0.91 14.76 1.34
N GLY A 74 -0.67 15.74 2.20
CA GLY A 74 -0.84 17.17 1.88
C GLY A 74 0.10 17.73 0.80
N ARG A 75 1.09 16.95 0.34
CA ARG A 75 2.01 17.32 -0.74
C ARG A 75 1.94 16.35 -1.93
N ILE A 76 0.85 15.64 -2.08
CA ILE A 76 0.65 14.77 -3.25
C ILE A 76 0.15 15.64 -4.41
N ASP A 77 1.00 15.84 -5.40
CA ASP A 77 0.67 16.45 -6.69
C ASP A 77 1.48 15.82 -7.81
N LEU A 78 1.03 15.98 -9.06
CA LEU A 78 1.68 15.37 -10.21
C LEU A 78 3.07 15.94 -10.52
N GLY A 79 3.34 17.20 -10.14
CA GLY A 79 4.68 17.78 -10.27
C GLY A 79 5.67 17.18 -9.30
N MET A 80 5.26 16.84 -8.08
CA MET A 80 6.11 16.24 -7.07
C MET A 80 6.63 14.86 -7.48
N ILE A 81 5.95 14.12 -8.37
CA ILE A 81 6.37 12.79 -8.85
C ILE A 81 7.79 12.81 -9.43
N ASP A 82 8.18 13.89 -10.10
CA ASP A 82 9.49 14.01 -10.71
C ASP A 82 10.64 14.23 -9.69
N HIS A 83 10.31 14.58 -8.45
CA HIS A 83 11.27 15.01 -7.44
C HIS A 83 11.44 14.02 -6.28
N VAL A 84 10.49 13.10 -6.08
CA VAL A 84 10.50 12.13 -4.97
C VAL A 84 10.41 10.70 -5.47
N ASP A 85 10.75 9.76 -4.59
CA ASP A 85 10.74 8.34 -4.92
C ASP A 85 9.46 7.67 -4.43
N ARG A 86 8.77 8.28 -3.45
CA ARG A 86 7.47 7.80 -2.94
C ARG A 86 6.72 8.87 -2.14
N PHE A 87 5.44 8.57 -1.90
CA PHE A 87 4.54 9.40 -1.13
C PHE A 87 4.02 8.67 0.09
N TRP A 88 3.96 9.35 1.22
CA TRP A 88 3.17 8.95 2.37
C TRP A 88 1.75 9.50 2.20
N THR A 89 0.75 8.63 2.12
CA THR A 89 -0.60 9.02 1.72
C THR A 89 -1.42 9.62 2.83
N SER A 90 -1.17 9.20 4.09
CA SER A 90 -1.91 9.66 5.27
C SER A 90 -1.22 9.16 6.53
N ASP A 91 -1.25 9.95 7.60
CA ASP A 91 -0.82 9.53 8.95
C ASP A 91 -1.84 8.60 9.63
N GLN A 92 -2.99 8.37 9.00
CA GLN A 92 -3.96 7.38 9.45
C GLN A 92 -3.45 5.97 9.13
N ASN A 93 -3.07 5.20 10.15
CA ASN A 93 -2.53 3.85 10.04
C ASN A 93 -3.54 2.73 10.34
N ASP A 94 -4.79 3.07 10.64
CA ASP A 94 -5.86 2.08 10.78
C ASP A 94 -6.04 1.34 9.44
N PRO A 95 -5.90 0.00 9.39
CA PRO A 95 -5.91 -0.74 8.13
C PRO A 95 -7.27 -0.72 7.42
N LEU A 96 -8.37 -0.50 8.12
CA LEU A 96 -9.68 -0.37 7.51
C LEU A 96 -9.82 1.00 6.79
N GLU A 97 -9.41 2.08 7.45
CA GLU A 97 -9.38 3.41 6.83
C GLU A 97 -8.41 3.45 5.64
N ARG A 98 -7.27 2.77 5.77
CA ARG A 98 -6.27 2.65 4.69
C ARG A 98 -6.81 1.98 3.43
N GLN A 99 -7.78 1.09 3.53
CA GLN A 99 -8.41 0.49 2.34
C GLN A 99 -8.98 1.57 1.42
N THR A 100 -9.67 2.56 1.98
CA THR A 100 -10.21 3.69 1.22
C THR A 100 -9.13 4.67 0.79
N ILE A 101 -8.24 5.07 1.70
CA ILE A 101 -7.17 6.04 1.42
C ILE A 101 -6.28 5.55 0.28
N GLN A 102 -5.75 4.33 0.37
CA GLN A 102 -4.84 3.78 -0.63
C GLN A 102 -5.55 3.52 -1.97
N ARG A 103 -6.80 3.01 -1.92
CA ARG A 103 -7.59 2.79 -3.12
C ARG A 103 -7.75 4.06 -3.96
N TRP A 104 -8.15 5.17 -3.35
CA TRP A 104 -8.39 6.42 -4.07
C TRP A 104 -7.10 7.13 -4.43
N THR A 105 -6.09 7.13 -3.59
CA THR A 105 -4.78 7.69 -3.95
C THR A 105 -4.17 6.94 -5.13
N ALA A 106 -4.29 5.62 -5.16
CA ALA A 106 -3.78 4.79 -6.25
C ALA A 106 -4.53 4.97 -7.59
N MET A 107 -5.59 5.79 -7.64
CA MET A 107 -6.20 6.22 -8.91
C MET A 107 -5.40 7.34 -9.60
N VAL A 108 -4.57 8.06 -8.86
CA VAL A 108 -3.78 9.20 -9.34
C VAL A 108 -2.28 8.90 -9.29
N ILE A 109 -1.82 8.26 -8.23
CA ILE A 109 -0.41 7.92 -8.00
C ILE A 109 -0.27 6.39 -8.08
N PRO A 110 0.61 5.87 -8.94
CA PRO A 110 0.78 4.42 -9.06
C PRO A 110 1.31 3.80 -7.76
N PRO A 111 0.93 2.55 -7.44
CA PRO A 111 1.28 1.91 -6.17
C PRO A 111 2.77 1.80 -5.88
N GLU A 112 3.60 1.68 -6.90
CA GLU A 112 5.06 1.66 -6.79
C GLU A 112 5.66 2.99 -6.27
N LEU A 113 4.86 4.05 -6.19
CA LEU A 113 5.23 5.32 -5.57
C LEU A 113 4.53 5.57 -4.24
N LEU A 114 3.78 4.61 -3.70
CA LEU A 114 3.05 4.77 -2.44
C LEU A 114 3.75 4.05 -1.31
N GLY A 115 4.05 4.77 -0.24
CA GLY A 115 4.43 4.18 1.05
C GLY A 115 3.21 3.51 1.70
N THR A 116 3.34 2.24 2.07
CA THR A 116 2.33 1.49 2.79
C THR A 116 2.96 0.83 4.01
N HIS A 117 2.31 0.96 5.17
CA HIS A 117 2.92 0.45 6.40
C HIS A 117 1.98 -0.51 7.14
N VAL A 118 2.58 -1.52 7.76
CA VAL A 118 1.96 -2.32 8.81
C VAL A 118 1.99 -1.48 10.08
N GLY A 119 0.86 -0.89 10.43
CA GLY A 119 0.72 -0.08 11.63
C GLY A 119 0.61 -0.91 12.92
N PRO A 120 0.50 -0.25 14.10
CA PRO A 120 0.36 -0.93 15.39
C PRO A 120 -0.96 -1.70 15.51
N THR A 121 -1.01 -2.63 16.48
CA THR A 121 -2.22 -3.41 16.80
C THR A 121 -3.38 -2.50 17.20
N HIS A 122 -3.09 -1.44 17.95
CA HIS A 122 -4.04 -0.38 18.29
C HIS A 122 -3.75 0.86 17.46
N GLY A 123 -4.68 1.23 16.58
CA GLY A 123 -4.60 2.47 15.82
C GLY A 123 -4.66 3.69 16.75
N HIS A 124 -3.66 4.55 16.71
CA HIS A 124 -3.58 5.70 17.63
C HIS A 124 -4.67 6.78 17.38
N GLN A 125 -5.22 6.83 16.17
CA GLN A 125 -6.27 7.80 15.82
C GLN A 125 -7.68 7.25 16.02
N THR A 126 -7.93 6.00 15.63
CA THR A 126 -9.27 5.38 15.70
C THR A 126 -9.49 4.57 16.97
N HIS A 127 -8.40 4.22 17.68
CA HIS A 127 -8.39 3.28 18.80
C HIS A 127 -8.91 1.88 18.45
N ARG A 128 -8.99 1.56 17.14
CA ARG A 128 -9.35 0.24 16.65
C ARG A 128 -8.21 -0.76 16.89
N THR A 129 -8.58 -1.97 17.24
CA THR A 129 -7.66 -3.11 17.30
C THR A 129 -7.84 -3.95 16.05
N ALA A 130 -6.79 -4.13 15.26
CA ALA A 130 -6.84 -4.90 14.04
C ALA A 130 -5.91 -6.11 14.09
N ASP A 131 -6.38 -7.24 13.54
CA ASP A 131 -5.58 -8.45 13.40
C ASP A 131 -4.35 -8.21 12.51
N ILE A 132 -3.24 -8.87 12.84
CA ILE A 132 -1.98 -8.73 12.09
C ILE A 132 -2.13 -9.09 10.61
N ARG A 133 -2.97 -10.09 10.27
CA ARG A 133 -3.18 -10.51 8.88
C ARG A 133 -3.88 -9.43 8.07
N PHE A 134 -4.89 -8.78 8.65
CA PHE A 134 -5.55 -7.65 7.98
C PHE A 134 -4.58 -6.46 7.78
N ARG A 135 -3.72 -6.18 8.75
CA ARG A 135 -2.68 -5.14 8.67
C ARG A 135 -1.66 -5.41 7.56
N VAL A 136 -1.14 -6.64 7.45
CA VAL A 136 -0.15 -6.99 6.41
C VAL A 136 -0.76 -7.05 5.02
N LEU A 137 -1.99 -7.54 4.86
CA LEU A 137 -2.71 -7.53 3.59
C LEU A 137 -2.96 -6.11 3.08
N ASN A 138 -3.20 -5.17 3.99
CA ASN A 138 -3.34 -3.75 3.66
C ASN A 138 -2.04 -3.14 3.11
N ALA A 139 -0.88 -3.59 3.59
CA ALA A 139 0.41 -2.98 3.28
C ALA A 139 1.09 -3.53 2.02
N ILE A 140 0.59 -4.64 1.43
CA ILE A 140 1.38 -5.44 0.48
C ILE A 140 1.60 -4.79 -0.90
N PHE A 141 0.71 -3.90 -1.37
CA PHE A 141 0.74 -3.39 -2.76
C PHE A 141 1.57 -2.13 -2.99
N GLY A 142 2.20 -1.57 -1.98
CA GLY A 142 3.08 -0.41 -2.13
C GLY A 142 4.50 -0.70 -1.64
N HIS A 143 5.23 0.36 -1.29
CA HIS A 143 6.49 0.22 -0.55
C HIS A 143 6.16 -0.16 0.89
N ALA A 144 6.16 -1.47 1.14
CA ALA A 144 5.77 -2.02 2.43
C ALA A 144 6.83 -1.71 3.51
N GLY A 145 6.38 -1.08 4.59
CA GLY A 145 7.17 -0.81 5.78
C GLY A 145 6.49 -1.32 7.05
N ILE A 146 7.20 -1.23 8.17
CA ILE A 146 6.66 -1.54 9.50
C ILE A 146 6.77 -0.25 10.32
N GLU A 147 5.62 0.32 10.66
CA GLU A 147 5.50 1.51 11.51
C GLU A 147 4.86 1.12 12.84
N TRP A 148 5.61 0.38 13.63
CA TRP A 148 5.15 -0.21 14.86
C TRP A 148 6.34 -0.47 15.79
N ASN A 149 6.15 -0.33 17.09
CA ASN A 149 7.11 -0.82 18.08
C ASN A 149 7.05 -2.35 18.11
N ILE A 150 7.93 -3.02 17.38
CA ILE A 150 7.94 -4.48 17.25
C ILE A 150 8.26 -5.21 18.56
N LEU A 151 8.73 -4.50 19.59
CA LEU A 151 8.91 -5.08 20.94
C LEU A 151 7.58 -5.35 21.66
N GLU A 152 6.48 -4.75 21.18
CA GLU A 152 5.12 -4.98 21.66
C GLU A 152 4.43 -6.15 20.94
N ALA A 153 5.05 -6.65 19.85
CA ALA A 153 4.48 -7.73 19.07
C ALA A 153 4.56 -9.08 19.80
N THR A 154 3.49 -9.84 19.70
CA THR A 154 3.49 -11.24 20.15
C THR A 154 4.30 -12.13 19.21
N ASP A 155 4.74 -13.29 19.68
CA ASP A 155 5.45 -14.27 18.84
C ASP A 155 4.63 -14.69 17.61
N ALA A 156 3.31 -14.78 17.74
CA ALA A 156 2.40 -15.10 16.65
C ALA A 156 2.38 -13.98 15.60
N GLU A 157 2.36 -12.72 16.01
CA GLU A 157 2.44 -11.58 15.09
C GLU A 157 3.80 -11.50 14.39
N ILE A 158 4.88 -11.76 15.12
CA ILE A 158 6.24 -11.83 14.53
C ILE A 158 6.33 -12.93 13.47
N ALA A 159 5.70 -14.09 13.69
CA ALA A 159 5.66 -15.16 12.70
C ALA A 159 4.96 -14.70 11.41
N VAL A 160 3.78 -14.07 11.52
CA VAL A 160 3.05 -13.51 10.36
C VAL A 160 3.87 -12.42 9.65
N LEU A 161 4.55 -11.55 10.39
CA LEU A 161 5.43 -10.52 9.79
C LEU A 161 6.59 -11.13 9.02
N LYS A 162 7.19 -12.22 9.50
CA LYS A 162 8.26 -12.93 8.77
C LYS A 162 7.76 -13.51 7.45
N ASP A 163 6.58 -14.14 7.46
CA ASP A 163 5.97 -14.68 6.24
C ASP A 163 5.58 -13.57 5.27
N PHE A 164 4.99 -12.48 5.78
CA PHE A 164 4.68 -11.29 4.99
C PHE A 164 5.93 -10.72 4.30
N ILE A 165 7.02 -10.51 5.03
CA ILE A 165 8.28 -9.98 4.48
C ILE A 165 8.82 -10.92 3.39
N LYS A 166 8.76 -12.23 3.60
CA LYS A 166 9.19 -13.23 2.61
C LYS A 166 8.33 -13.15 1.34
N ILE A 167 7.00 -13.15 1.49
CA ILE A 167 6.05 -13.05 0.37
C ILE A 167 6.25 -11.73 -0.37
N TYR A 168 6.35 -10.60 0.34
CA TYR A 168 6.58 -9.29 -0.27
C TYR A 168 7.88 -9.26 -1.09
N LYS A 169 9.00 -9.72 -0.50
CA LYS A 169 10.29 -9.70 -1.17
C LYS A 169 10.34 -10.60 -2.42
N SER A 170 9.71 -11.78 -2.37
CA SER A 170 9.67 -12.70 -3.52
C SER A 170 8.77 -12.20 -4.65
N ASN A 171 7.78 -11.37 -4.35
CA ASN A 171 6.81 -10.85 -5.33
C ASN A 171 7.01 -9.36 -5.65
N ARG A 172 8.06 -8.71 -5.14
CA ARG A 172 8.25 -7.27 -5.29
C ARG A 172 8.24 -6.80 -6.75
N ASN A 173 8.86 -7.57 -7.64
CA ASN A 173 8.87 -7.24 -9.06
C ASN A 173 7.44 -7.21 -9.63
N LEU A 174 6.63 -8.24 -9.38
CA LEU A 174 5.23 -8.28 -9.81
C LEU A 174 4.42 -7.11 -9.20
N LEU A 175 4.58 -6.87 -7.89
CA LEU A 175 3.85 -5.82 -7.16
C LEU A 175 4.12 -4.41 -7.72
N HIS A 176 5.36 -4.14 -8.17
CA HIS A 176 5.78 -2.81 -8.62
C HIS A 176 5.87 -2.64 -10.16
N SER A 177 5.55 -3.67 -10.95
CA SER A 177 5.59 -3.59 -12.41
C SER A 177 4.38 -4.21 -13.12
N GLY A 178 3.47 -4.83 -12.38
CA GLY A 178 2.28 -5.45 -12.95
C GLY A 178 1.14 -4.46 -13.19
N ASN A 179 0.14 -4.88 -13.94
CA ASN A 179 -1.08 -4.13 -14.17
C ASN A 179 -2.00 -4.21 -12.95
N ILE A 180 -2.46 -3.09 -12.47
CA ILE A 180 -3.33 -3.01 -11.31
C ILE A 180 -4.78 -3.32 -11.68
N VAL A 181 -5.41 -4.16 -10.87
CA VAL A 181 -6.82 -4.53 -10.97
C VAL A 181 -7.56 -4.12 -9.70
N ARG A 182 -8.68 -3.42 -9.87
CA ARG A 182 -9.56 -2.99 -8.77
C ARG A 182 -10.98 -3.41 -9.07
N VAL A 183 -11.60 -4.13 -8.16
CA VAL A 183 -13.01 -4.56 -8.30
C VAL A 183 -13.74 -4.30 -6.99
N ASP A 184 -14.89 -3.65 -7.07
CA ASP A 184 -15.82 -3.53 -5.96
C ASP A 184 -16.65 -4.80 -5.87
N VAL A 185 -16.65 -5.42 -4.72
CA VAL A 185 -17.33 -6.70 -4.47
C VAL A 185 -18.32 -6.53 -3.31
N GLY A 186 -19.34 -5.70 -3.51
CA GLY A 186 -20.29 -5.37 -2.46
C GLY A 186 -19.62 -4.70 -1.27
N ASN A 187 -19.61 -5.40 -0.12
CA ASN A 187 -19.03 -4.90 1.13
C ASN A 187 -17.52 -5.22 1.27
N ALA A 188 -16.84 -5.49 0.17
CA ALA A 188 -15.41 -5.84 0.15
C ALA A 188 -14.68 -5.14 -1.00
N TYR A 189 -13.37 -5.04 -0.88
CA TYR A 189 -12.49 -4.65 -1.98
C TYR A 189 -11.67 -5.85 -2.46
N LEU A 190 -11.66 -6.06 -3.77
CA LEU A 190 -10.72 -6.91 -4.46
C LEU A 190 -9.68 -6.01 -5.13
N TYR A 191 -8.43 -6.20 -4.77
CA TYR A 191 -7.32 -5.47 -5.34
C TYR A 191 -6.26 -6.47 -5.80
N GLY A 192 -5.68 -6.26 -6.97
CA GLY A 192 -4.68 -7.17 -7.48
C GLY A 192 -3.67 -6.53 -8.42
N THR A 193 -2.64 -7.28 -8.69
CA THR A 193 -1.59 -7.01 -9.67
C THR A 193 -1.44 -8.21 -10.57
N VAL A 194 -1.46 -8.00 -11.87
CA VAL A 194 -1.28 -9.03 -12.92
C VAL A 194 -0.01 -8.69 -13.68
N SER A 195 0.90 -9.67 -13.85
CA SER A 195 2.14 -9.49 -14.62
C SER A 195 1.83 -9.04 -16.06
N GLN A 196 2.76 -8.31 -16.67
CA GLN A 196 2.60 -7.82 -18.05
C GLN A 196 2.36 -8.96 -19.06
N ASP A 197 2.99 -10.11 -18.86
CA ASP A 197 2.82 -11.29 -19.69
C ASP A 197 1.64 -12.17 -19.27
N LYS A 198 0.90 -11.76 -18.23
CA LYS A 198 -0.27 -12.45 -17.65
C LYS A 198 0.00 -13.89 -17.20
N LYS A 199 1.25 -14.22 -16.82
CA LYS A 199 1.57 -15.53 -16.28
C LYS A 199 1.43 -15.65 -14.79
N GLU A 200 1.47 -14.53 -14.09
CA GLU A 200 1.45 -14.47 -12.63
C GLU A 200 0.54 -13.33 -12.16
N ALA A 201 -0.15 -13.52 -11.06
CA ALA A 201 -0.95 -12.48 -10.44
C ALA A 201 -1.06 -12.66 -8.94
N LEU A 202 -1.25 -11.55 -8.23
CA LEU A 202 -1.59 -11.51 -6.82
C LEU A 202 -2.89 -10.72 -6.65
N PHE A 203 -3.79 -11.24 -5.81
CA PHE A 203 -5.04 -10.56 -5.45
C PHE A 203 -5.26 -10.63 -3.95
N THR A 204 -5.70 -9.53 -3.36
CA THR A 204 -6.28 -9.53 -2.01
C THR A 204 -7.79 -9.31 -2.09
N TYR A 205 -8.52 -10.04 -1.27
CA TYR A 205 -9.93 -9.80 -0.97
C TYR A 205 -10.02 -9.31 0.48
N MET A 206 -10.55 -8.12 0.68
CA MET A 206 -10.62 -7.46 1.99
C MET A 206 -12.08 -7.14 2.33
N GLN A 207 -12.62 -7.83 3.35
CA GLN A 207 -13.98 -7.58 3.83
C GLN A 207 -14.01 -6.32 4.70
N LEU A 208 -14.77 -5.31 4.28
CA LEU A 208 -14.81 -4.01 4.95
C LEU A 208 -15.96 -3.89 5.96
N THR A 209 -17.14 -4.36 5.55
CA THR A 209 -18.34 -4.31 6.38
C THR A 209 -19.04 -5.69 6.36
N SER A 210 -20.02 -5.86 7.22
CA SER A 210 -20.83 -7.09 7.24
C SER A 210 -21.56 -7.31 5.92
N VAL A 211 -21.67 -8.56 5.52
CA VAL A 211 -22.46 -8.96 4.35
C VAL A 211 -23.93 -9.02 4.73
N ASP A 212 -24.79 -8.42 3.93
CA ASP A 212 -26.24 -8.53 4.08
C ASP A 212 -26.73 -9.90 3.59
N GLY A 213 -27.31 -10.67 4.48
CA GLY A 213 -27.89 -11.97 4.16
C GLY A 213 -26.90 -13.14 4.17
N PHE A 214 -27.34 -14.27 3.59
CA PHE A 214 -26.61 -15.54 3.61
C PHE A 214 -26.00 -15.94 2.26
N THR A 215 -26.07 -15.06 1.26
CA THR A 215 -25.50 -15.34 -0.06
C THR A 215 -23.99 -15.18 -0.05
N SER A 216 -23.27 -16.15 -0.59
CA SER A 216 -21.84 -16.02 -0.82
C SER A 216 -21.55 -15.00 -1.91
N VAL A 217 -20.55 -14.16 -1.68
CA VAL A 217 -20.04 -13.19 -2.65
C VAL A 217 -18.98 -13.87 -3.50
N ARG A 218 -18.98 -13.61 -4.80
CA ARG A 218 -17.95 -14.14 -5.71
C ARG A 218 -16.95 -13.06 -6.10
N ALA A 219 -15.67 -13.36 -5.88
CA ALA A 219 -14.54 -12.51 -6.26
C ALA A 219 -14.19 -12.78 -7.73
N GLN A 220 -14.49 -11.85 -8.62
CA GLN A 220 -14.14 -11.94 -10.05
C GLN A 220 -12.72 -11.41 -10.26
N LEU A 221 -11.79 -12.30 -10.65
CA LEU A 221 -10.37 -11.97 -10.84
C LEU A 221 -10.15 -11.47 -12.27
N LYS A 222 -10.34 -10.17 -12.47
CA LYS A 222 -10.20 -9.51 -13.77
C LYS A 222 -8.73 -9.34 -14.18
N GLY A 223 -8.48 -9.03 -15.46
CA GLY A 223 -7.16 -8.70 -16.00
C GLY A 223 -6.32 -9.90 -16.45
N LEU A 224 -6.72 -11.12 -16.15
CA LEU A 224 -6.05 -12.35 -16.56
C LEU A 224 -6.18 -12.60 -18.07
N ASP A 225 -5.38 -13.52 -18.61
CA ASP A 225 -5.54 -14.01 -19.99
C ASP A 225 -6.71 -15.00 -20.01
N PRO A 226 -7.79 -14.73 -20.78
CA PRO A 226 -9.00 -15.57 -20.78
C PRO A 226 -8.73 -17.01 -21.27
N THR A 227 -7.70 -17.19 -22.09
CA THR A 227 -7.38 -18.47 -22.74
C THR A 227 -6.46 -19.37 -21.91
N ARG A 228 -5.81 -18.82 -20.90
CA ARG A 228 -4.90 -19.56 -20.02
C ARG A 228 -5.63 -20.21 -18.87
N THR A 229 -5.06 -21.31 -18.41
CA THR A 229 -5.42 -21.96 -17.16
C THR A 229 -4.47 -21.50 -16.06
N TYR A 230 -5.01 -21.22 -14.88
CA TYR A 230 -4.25 -20.76 -13.73
C TYR A 230 -4.42 -21.72 -12.55
N ARG A 231 -3.31 -22.00 -11.89
CA ARG A 231 -3.35 -22.50 -10.52
C ARG A 231 -3.54 -21.30 -9.60
N VAL A 232 -4.57 -21.33 -8.80
CA VAL A 232 -4.91 -20.30 -7.82
C VAL A 232 -4.68 -20.87 -6.44
N LYS A 233 -3.78 -20.30 -5.67
CA LYS A 233 -3.43 -20.73 -4.32
C LYS A 233 -3.67 -19.61 -3.32
N VAL A 234 -4.29 -19.93 -2.19
CA VAL A 234 -4.38 -19.03 -1.05
C VAL A 234 -3.04 -18.98 -0.31
N LEU A 235 -2.55 -17.78 -0.03
CA LEU A 235 -1.39 -17.57 0.86
C LEU A 235 -1.88 -17.58 2.31
N THR A 236 -2.06 -18.77 2.86
CA THR A 236 -2.70 -19.02 4.16
C THR A 236 -1.90 -18.43 5.32
N GLU A 237 -0.60 -18.25 5.16
CA GLU A 237 0.34 -17.72 6.15
C GLU A 237 -0.03 -16.29 6.58
N ILE A 238 -0.53 -15.49 5.63
CA ILE A 238 -0.91 -14.07 5.84
C ILE A 238 -2.41 -13.82 5.67
N SER A 239 -3.20 -14.83 5.37
CA SER A 239 -4.65 -14.73 5.20
C SER A 239 -5.37 -14.99 6.51
N SER A 240 -6.54 -14.40 6.70
CA SER A 240 -7.44 -14.73 7.81
C SER A 240 -7.79 -16.22 7.78
N ASN A 241 -7.85 -16.84 8.93
CA ASN A 241 -8.08 -18.27 9.09
C ASN A 241 -9.22 -18.63 10.07
N ASP A 242 -9.81 -17.63 10.70
CA ASP A 242 -10.97 -17.78 11.59
C ASP A 242 -12.24 -17.29 10.85
N PHE A 243 -12.81 -18.16 10.04
CA PHE A 243 -14.01 -17.86 9.27
C PHE A 243 -15.28 -18.04 10.09
N ASN A 244 -16.26 -17.20 9.84
CA ASN A 244 -17.52 -17.12 10.58
C ASN A 244 -18.38 -18.39 10.41
N HIS A 245 -18.14 -19.44 11.20
CA HIS A 245 -18.93 -20.69 11.33
C HIS A 245 -19.33 -21.40 10.02
N ARG A 246 -18.79 -20.98 8.87
CA ARG A 246 -19.02 -21.63 7.57
C ARG A 246 -17.81 -22.47 7.20
N ALA A 247 -18.06 -23.59 6.56
CA ALA A 247 -17.03 -24.36 5.91
C ALA A 247 -16.32 -23.48 4.85
N ASN A 248 -15.04 -23.71 4.66
CA ASN A 248 -14.33 -23.12 3.54
C ASN A 248 -15.01 -23.50 2.23
N PRO A 249 -15.01 -22.60 1.21
CA PRO A 249 -15.48 -22.95 -0.12
C PRO A 249 -14.76 -24.22 -0.64
N GLY A 250 -15.45 -25.01 -1.45
CA GLY A 250 -14.92 -26.29 -1.94
C GLY A 250 -13.61 -26.19 -2.75
N TRP A 251 -13.27 -25.00 -3.23
CA TRP A 251 -12.01 -24.72 -3.93
C TRP A 251 -10.83 -24.39 -3.00
N TRP A 252 -11.09 -24.11 -1.74
CA TRP A 252 -10.07 -23.71 -0.76
C TRP A 252 -9.19 -24.87 -0.31
N PRO A 253 -7.85 -24.75 -0.16
CA PRO A 253 -7.04 -23.53 -0.34
C PRO A 253 -6.45 -23.38 -1.75
N GLU A 254 -6.75 -24.27 -2.68
CA GLU A 254 -6.18 -24.25 -4.04
C GLU A 254 -7.20 -24.75 -5.06
N VAL A 255 -7.18 -24.17 -6.26
CA VAL A 255 -8.00 -24.58 -7.41
C VAL A 255 -7.28 -24.28 -8.72
N THR A 256 -7.67 -25.00 -9.75
CA THR A 256 -7.27 -24.71 -11.13
C THR A 256 -8.52 -24.27 -11.92
N ALA A 257 -8.41 -23.12 -12.61
CA ALA A 257 -9.48 -22.58 -13.42
C ALA A 257 -8.93 -21.75 -14.59
N THR A 258 -9.72 -21.59 -15.64
CA THR A 258 -9.37 -20.72 -16.78
C THR A 258 -9.49 -19.24 -16.40
N GLY A 259 -8.77 -18.37 -17.12
CA GLY A 259 -8.90 -16.94 -16.93
C GLY A 259 -10.33 -16.42 -17.17
N THR A 260 -11.06 -17.05 -18.13
CA THR A 260 -12.48 -16.75 -18.36
C THR A 260 -13.34 -17.10 -17.14
N GLU A 261 -13.20 -18.30 -16.58
CA GLU A 261 -13.95 -18.71 -15.39
C GLU A 261 -13.66 -17.79 -14.20
N LEU A 262 -12.39 -17.46 -13.97
CA LEU A 262 -11.96 -16.57 -12.89
C LEU A 262 -12.50 -15.14 -13.07
N ALA A 263 -12.56 -14.65 -14.30
CA ALA A 263 -13.01 -13.29 -14.60
C ALA A 263 -14.54 -13.14 -14.62
N GLU A 264 -15.29 -14.13 -15.13
CA GLU A 264 -16.74 -14.03 -15.34
C GLU A 264 -17.54 -14.68 -14.21
N ILE A 265 -17.11 -15.85 -13.73
CA ILE A 265 -17.79 -16.55 -12.63
C ILE A 265 -17.17 -16.12 -11.28
N GLY A 266 -15.86 -16.03 -11.21
CA GLY A 266 -15.10 -15.73 -9.99
C GLY A 266 -15.09 -16.87 -8.98
N LEU A 267 -14.39 -16.66 -7.88
CA LEU A 267 -14.28 -17.60 -6.76
C LEU A 267 -15.24 -17.20 -5.63
N GLU A 268 -15.91 -18.15 -5.04
CA GLU A 268 -16.71 -17.91 -3.86
C GLU A 268 -15.83 -17.47 -2.69
N ALA A 269 -16.12 -16.33 -2.08
CA ALA A 269 -15.39 -15.88 -0.89
C ALA A 269 -15.80 -16.71 0.33
N PRO A 270 -14.86 -17.06 1.22
CA PRO A 270 -15.21 -17.67 2.51
C PRO A 270 -16.06 -16.71 3.34
N GLY A 271 -16.71 -17.22 4.37
CA GLY A 271 -17.55 -16.42 5.27
C GLY A 271 -16.74 -15.51 6.17
N LEU A 272 -16.27 -14.37 5.64
CA LEU A 272 -15.46 -13.39 6.36
C LEU A 272 -16.33 -12.46 7.22
N ARG A 273 -15.73 -12.04 8.35
CA ARG A 273 -16.20 -10.90 9.15
C ARG A 273 -15.55 -9.62 8.61
N PRO A 274 -16.06 -8.42 8.96
CA PRO A 274 -15.33 -7.18 8.75
C PRO A 274 -13.90 -7.26 9.28
N GLU A 275 -12.98 -6.59 8.60
CA GLU A 275 -11.56 -6.58 8.94
C GLU A 275 -10.88 -7.97 8.84
N GLN A 276 -11.39 -8.80 7.96
CA GLN A 276 -10.77 -10.05 7.54
C GLN A 276 -10.48 -10.01 6.03
N GLY A 277 -9.52 -10.80 5.61
CA GLY A 277 -9.16 -10.88 4.20
C GLY A 277 -8.28 -12.09 3.90
N PHE A 278 -8.10 -12.35 2.62
CA PHE A 278 -7.18 -13.37 2.13
C PHE A 278 -6.43 -12.90 0.89
N MET A 279 -5.31 -13.54 0.63
CA MET A 279 -4.49 -13.28 -0.54
C MET A 279 -4.39 -14.52 -1.42
N LEU A 280 -4.53 -14.29 -2.72
CA LEU A 280 -4.39 -15.29 -3.77
C LEU A 280 -3.11 -15.07 -4.57
N HIS A 281 -2.39 -16.14 -4.82
CA HIS A 281 -1.30 -16.19 -5.80
C HIS A 281 -1.73 -17.06 -6.97
N LEU A 282 -1.66 -16.51 -8.17
CA LEU A 282 -2.03 -17.17 -9.42
C LEU A 282 -0.79 -17.40 -10.27
N THR A 283 -0.67 -18.61 -10.82
CA THR A 283 0.39 -18.96 -11.76
C THR A 283 -0.22 -19.68 -12.96
N ALA A 284 0.06 -19.20 -14.18
CA ALA A 284 -0.35 -19.89 -15.40
C ALA A 284 0.35 -21.25 -15.52
N ILE A 285 -0.38 -22.28 -15.98
CA ILE A 285 0.09 -23.66 -16.15
C ILE A 285 -0.15 -24.14 -17.57
#